data_ecb83895aea70ed3242b0d6915b10d43
#
_entry.id   ecb83895aea70ed3242b0d6915b10d43
#
_cell.length_a   1.000
_cell.length_b   1.000
_cell.length_c   1.000
_cell.angle_alpha   90.00
_cell.angle_beta   90.00
_cell.angle_gamma   90.00
#
_symmetry.space_group_name_H-M   'P 1'
#
loop_
_entity.id
_entity.type
_entity.pdbx_description
1 polymer ?
#
loop_
_entity_poly.entity_id
_entity_poly.type
_entity_poly.pdbx_seq_one_letter_code
_entity_poly.pdbx_strand_id
1 'polypeptide(L)'
;TYGNRFANGYLERDWTGVGISTKFDFIIIHESGHEWFGNAVSAADVSDMWIQEGWTTYLECLYVERLFGAADGLKYTNAYKTKIQNRTPIITERGLHRSPPQDMYFKGALFLHTLRGVVNDDAVWWKLIRDFYQANKYTNIMTEDVVAFFNARLKRDLTPVFNQYLRRTALPTLELDFATTPGSVRYRWKADEAGFNMPVRVGRADAWQVVAPTTEWKTMVTPLAKDDFLVATDLY
;
A
#
# COMPACT_ATOMS: atom_id res chain seq x y z
N THR A 1 -14.18 9.16 -20.97
CA THR A 1 -15.64 9.20 -20.96
C THR A 1 -16.16 7.97 -20.24
N TYR A 2 -16.97 8.20 -19.21
CA TYR A 2 -17.50 7.14 -18.35
C TYR A 2 -19.03 7.11 -18.44
N GLY A 3 -19.60 5.93 -18.72
CA GLY A 3 -21.02 5.76 -18.99
C GLY A 3 -21.77 4.90 -17.99
N ASN A 4 -21.77 5.26 -16.70
CA ASN A 4 -22.48 4.53 -15.63
C ASN A 4 -23.86 5.13 -15.31
N ARG A 5 -24.33 6.11 -16.08
CA ARG A 5 -25.59 6.83 -15.86
C ARG A 5 -25.74 7.38 -14.43
N PHE A 6 -24.62 7.74 -13.80
CA PHE A 6 -24.52 8.16 -12.38
C PHE A 6 -25.02 7.11 -11.37
N ALA A 7 -25.07 5.83 -11.78
CA ALA A 7 -25.38 4.74 -10.85
C ALA A 7 -24.20 4.45 -9.93
N ASN A 8 -24.49 3.94 -8.74
CA ASN A 8 -23.46 3.48 -7.80
C ASN A 8 -22.85 2.15 -8.24
N GLY A 9 -21.67 1.83 -7.74
CA GLY A 9 -20.93 0.62 -8.07
C GLY A 9 -20.34 0.66 -9.49
N TYR A 10 -19.90 -0.49 -9.98
CA TYR A 10 -19.45 -0.66 -11.35
C TYR A 10 -20.60 -1.22 -12.20
N LEU A 11 -21.26 -0.36 -12.96
CA LEU A 11 -22.50 -0.74 -13.69
C LEU A 11 -23.48 -1.45 -12.75
N GLU A 12 -23.78 -0.83 -11.61
CA GLU A 12 -24.67 -1.32 -10.55
C GLU A 12 -24.16 -2.58 -9.81
N ARG A 13 -22.93 -3.05 -10.13
CA ARG A 13 -22.33 -4.23 -9.48
C ARG A 13 -21.41 -3.83 -8.32
N ASP A 14 -21.35 -4.72 -7.33
CA ASP A 14 -20.34 -4.60 -6.26
C ASP A 14 -18.97 -4.97 -6.81
N TRP A 15 -18.15 -3.95 -7.07
CA TRP A 15 -16.81 -4.11 -7.61
C TRP A 15 -15.85 -4.82 -6.65
N THR A 16 -16.00 -4.60 -5.36
CA THR A 16 -15.13 -5.15 -4.32
C THR A 16 -15.62 -6.48 -3.77
N GLY A 17 -16.89 -6.81 -3.93
CA GLY A 17 -17.50 -8.02 -3.39
C GLY A 17 -17.74 -7.97 -1.88
N VAL A 18 -17.61 -6.79 -1.25
CA VAL A 18 -17.78 -6.62 0.21
C VAL A 18 -18.98 -5.76 0.61
N GLY A 19 -19.84 -5.41 -0.36
CA GLY A 19 -21.09 -4.69 -0.14
C GLY A 19 -20.92 -3.19 0.07
N ILE A 20 -19.77 -2.62 -0.24
CA ILE A 20 -19.46 -1.20 -0.01
C ILE A 20 -19.47 -0.41 -1.32
N SER A 21 -18.88 -0.93 -2.40
CA SER A 21 -18.78 -0.19 -3.67
C SER A 21 -20.13 0.16 -4.31
N THR A 22 -21.21 -0.54 -3.95
CA THR A 22 -22.57 -0.20 -4.38
C THR A 22 -23.18 1.01 -3.67
N LYS A 23 -22.51 1.54 -2.64
CA LYS A 23 -22.99 2.70 -1.87
C LYS A 23 -22.62 4.04 -2.54
N PHE A 24 -21.70 4.03 -3.51
CA PHE A 24 -21.20 5.23 -4.20
C PHE A 24 -20.70 4.89 -5.61
N ASP A 25 -20.49 5.91 -6.44
CA ASP A 25 -19.85 5.74 -7.74
C ASP A 25 -18.33 5.87 -7.56
N PHE A 26 -17.64 4.72 -7.43
CA PHE A 26 -16.21 4.71 -7.15
C PHE A 26 -15.37 5.22 -8.33
N ILE A 27 -15.87 5.09 -9.59
CA ILE A 27 -15.17 5.61 -10.75
C ILE A 27 -15.17 7.14 -10.73
N ILE A 28 -16.30 7.78 -10.38
CA ILE A 28 -16.33 9.25 -10.24
C ILE A 28 -15.34 9.70 -9.16
N ILE A 29 -15.22 8.97 -8.06
CA ILE A 29 -14.24 9.29 -7.01
C ILE A 29 -12.82 9.11 -7.53
N HIS A 30 -12.55 8.01 -8.25
CA HIS A 30 -11.26 7.74 -8.88
C HIS A 30 -10.89 8.85 -9.88
N GLU A 31 -11.75 9.13 -10.84
CA GLU A 31 -11.53 10.15 -11.88
C GLU A 31 -11.40 11.56 -11.26
N SER A 32 -12.15 11.86 -10.20
CA SER A 32 -11.98 13.12 -9.47
C SER A 32 -10.62 13.18 -8.77
N GLY A 33 -10.11 12.05 -8.29
CA GLY A 33 -8.78 11.93 -7.67
C GLY A 33 -7.65 12.29 -8.62
N HIS A 34 -7.85 12.11 -9.93
CA HIS A 34 -6.88 12.49 -10.95
C HIS A 34 -6.59 13.99 -11.02
N GLU A 35 -7.43 14.86 -10.47
CA GLU A 35 -7.11 16.29 -10.33
C GLU A 35 -5.86 16.51 -9.46
N TRP A 36 -5.65 15.65 -8.46
CA TRP A 36 -4.46 15.70 -7.59
C TRP A 36 -3.32 14.83 -8.14
N PHE A 37 -3.61 13.57 -8.51
CA PHE A 37 -2.63 12.59 -8.98
C PHE A 37 -2.96 12.15 -10.41
N GLY A 38 -2.30 12.78 -11.37
CA GLY A 38 -2.54 12.69 -12.80
C GLY A 38 -2.43 14.06 -13.44
N ASN A 39 -3.29 15.02 -13.02
CA ASN A 39 -3.26 16.37 -13.57
C ASN A 39 -2.27 17.29 -12.84
N ALA A 40 -2.30 17.35 -11.50
CA ALA A 40 -1.41 18.21 -10.75
C ALA A 40 -0.04 17.57 -10.47
N VAL A 41 -0.01 16.30 -10.08
CA VAL A 41 1.22 15.53 -9.92
C VAL A 41 1.19 14.41 -10.96
N SER A 42 2.04 14.46 -11.96
CA SER A 42 2.05 13.53 -13.08
C SER A 42 3.26 12.61 -13.07
N ALA A 43 3.12 11.38 -13.57
CA ALA A 43 4.25 10.53 -13.86
C ALA A 43 5.01 11.07 -15.09
N ALA A 44 6.34 11.10 -15.01
CA ALA A 44 7.19 11.56 -16.11
C ALA A 44 7.36 10.49 -17.20
N ASP A 45 7.10 9.23 -16.88
CA ASP A 45 7.12 8.10 -17.81
C ASP A 45 5.91 7.18 -17.58
N VAL A 46 5.41 6.58 -18.63
CA VAL A 46 4.26 5.65 -18.56
C VAL A 46 4.51 4.49 -17.60
N SER A 47 5.75 4.03 -17.48
CA SER A 47 6.12 2.96 -16.54
C SER A 47 5.90 3.33 -15.07
N ASP A 48 5.85 4.62 -14.75
CA ASP A 48 5.66 5.15 -13.40
C ASP A 48 4.17 5.53 -13.12
N MET A 49 3.22 5.09 -13.94
CA MET A 49 1.80 5.45 -13.82
C MET A 49 1.14 5.04 -12.50
N TRP A 50 1.75 4.16 -11.69
CA TRP A 50 1.27 3.90 -10.34
C TRP A 50 1.19 5.18 -9.47
N ILE A 51 2.01 6.22 -9.82
CA ILE A 51 1.97 7.55 -9.19
C ILE A 51 0.62 8.23 -9.43
N GLN A 52 -0.06 7.91 -10.53
CA GLN A 52 -1.40 8.41 -10.83
C GLN A 52 -2.44 7.41 -10.35
N GLU A 53 -2.44 6.22 -10.91
CA GLU A 53 -3.49 5.22 -10.73
C GLU A 53 -3.51 4.59 -9.32
N GLY A 54 -2.33 4.31 -8.76
CA GLY A 54 -2.23 3.79 -7.39
C GLY A 54 -2.69 4.80 -6.35
N TRP A 55 -2.34 6.08 -6.53
CA TRP A 55 -2.80 7.14 -5.64
C TRP A 55 -4.31 7.39 -5.76
N THR A 56 -4.87 7.44 -6.97
CA THR A 56 -6.33 7.64 -7.15
C THR A 56 -7.12 6.47 -6.61
N THR A 57 -6.67 5.23 -6.83
CA THR A 57 -7.27 4.04 -6.23
C THR A 57 -7.18 4.07 -4.69
N TYR A 58 -6.08 4.58 -4.13
CA TYR A 58 -5.98 4.77 -2.69
C TYR A 58 -6.93 5.87 -2.17
N LEU A 59 -7.15 6.94 -2.94
CA LEU A 59 -8.14 7.97 -2.59
C LEU A 59 -9.55 7.41 -2.49
N GLU A 60 -9.93 6.40 -3.31
CA GLU A 60 -11.20 5.68 -3.13
C GLU A 60 -11.30 5.03 -1.75
N CYS A 61 -10.22 4.36 -1.31
CA CYS A 61 -10.15 3.74 0.02
C CYS A 61 -10.31 4.78 1.13
N LEU A 62 -9.65 5.92 1.01
CA LEU A 62 -9.74 7.03 1.96
C LEU A 62 -11.13 7.69 1.97
N TYR A 63 -11.76 7.79 0.80
CA TYR A 63 -13.14 8.26 0.69
C TYR A 63 -14.10 7.36 1.47
N VAL A 64 -13.97 6.04 1.28
CA VAL A 64 -14.76 5.05 2.04
C VAL A 64 -14.52 5.18 3.53
N GLU A 65 -13.25 5.26 3.97
CA GLU A 65 -12.89 5.44 5.37
C GLU A 65 -13.53 6.71 5.95
N ARG A 66 -13.51 7.80 5.20
CA ARG A 66 -14.05 9.10 5.64
C ARG A 66 -15.57 9.11 5.76
N LEU A 67 -16.28 8.45 4.84
CA LEU A 67 -17.75 8.50 4.79
C LEU A 67 -18.44 7.36 5.54
N PHE A 68 -17.84 6.18 5.54
CA PHE A 68 -18.46 4.98 6.11
C PHE A 68 -17.74 4.46 7.35
N GLY A 69 -16.63 5.11 7.75
CA GLY A 69 -15.85 4.79 8.93
C GLY A 69 -14.66 3.86 8.67
N ALA A 70 -13.76 3.82 9.65
CA ALA A 70 -12.47 3.12 9.54
C ALA A 70 -12.62 1.61 9.24
N ALA A 71 -13.62 0.94 9.82
CA ALA A 71 -13.85 -0.49 9.60
C ALA A 71 -14.26 -0.78 8.14
N ASP A 72 -15.18 0.00 7.57
CA ASP A 72 -15.59 -0.13 6.17
C ASP A 72 -14.43 0.27 5.23
N GLY A 73 -13.65 1.30 5.57
CA GLY A 73 -12.45 1.69 4.84
C GLY A 73 -11.42 0.58 4.76
N LEU A 74 -11.13 -0.06 5.89
CA LEU A 74 -10.20 -1.18 5.97
C LEU A 74 -10.70 -2.40 5.19
N LYS A 75 -11.99 -2.73 5.32
CA LYS A 75 -12.64 -3.82 4.58
C LYS A 75 -12.60 -3.59 3.07
N TYR A 76 -12.89 -2.37 2.61
CA TYR A 76 -12.84 -1.97 1.21
C TYR A 76 -11.41 -2.08 0.65
N THR A 77 -10.45 -1.51 1.36
CA THR A 77 -9.03 -1.54 0.98
C THR A 77 -8.52 -2.98 0.85
N ASN A 78 -8.80 -3.83 1.85
CA ASN A 78 -8.36 -5.22 1.82
C ASN A 78 -9.04 -6.07 0.75
N ALA A 79 -10.23 -5.70 0.27
CA ALA A 79 -10.88 -6.38 -0.85
C ALA A 79 -10.05 -6.29 -2.14
N TYR A 80 -9.24 -5.25 -2.31
CA TYR A 80 -8.34 -5.11 -3.45
C TYR A 80 -7.22 -6.14 -3.51
N LYS A 81 -6.91 -6.85 -2.40
CA LYS A 81 -5.97 -7.98 -2.40
C LYS A 81 -6.35 -9.06 -3.41
N THR A 82 -7.65 -9.29 -3.62
CA THR A 82 -8.16 -10.27 -4.59
C THR A 82 -7.95 -9.86 -6.06
N LYS A 83 -7.64 -8.60 -6.31
CA LYS A 83 -7.42 -8.04 -7.66
C LYS A 83 -5.97 -8.06 -8.10
N ILE A 84 -5.03 -8.28 -7.18
CA ILE A 84 -3.59 -8.30 -7.48
C ILE A 84 -3.24 -9.54 -8.30
N GLN A 85 -2.48 -9.34 -9.37
CA GLN A 85 -2.08 -10.41 -10.29
C GLN A 85 -0.62 -10.85 -10.10
N ASN A 86 0.28 -9.94 -9.73
CA ASN A 86 1.73 -10.19 -9.55
C ASN A 86 2.40 -10.93 -10.72
N ARG A 87 1.98 -10.67 -11.97
CA ARG A 87 2.55 -11.33 -13.17
C ARG A 87 3.84 -10.67 -13.63
N THR A 88 3.92 -9.35 -13.46
CA THR A 88 5.07 -8.51 -13.80
C THR A 88 5.26 -7.45 -12.74
N PRO A 89 6.45 -6.85 -12.60
CA PRO A 89 6.62 -5.66 -11.78
C PRO A 89 5.66 -4.55 -12.18
N ILE A 90 5.26 -3.69 -11.24
CA ILE A 90 4.45 -2.51 -11.53
C ILE A 90 5.22 -1.55 -12.44
N ILE A 91 6.48 -1.26 -12.06
CA ILE A 91 7.37 -0.43 -12.87
C ILE A 91 8.02 -1.32 -13.92
N THR A 92 7.72 -1.03 -15.18
CA THR A 92 8.26 -1.72 -16.35
C THR A 92 9.47 -0.95 -16.92
N GLU A 93 9.93 -1.35 -18.10
CA GLU A 93 11.00 -0.62 -18.79
C GLU A 93 10.51 0.75 -19.24
N ARG A 94 11.30 1.79 -18.95
CA ARG A 94 11.03 3.17 -19.30
C ARG A 94 11.35 3.48 -20.76
N GLY A 95 10.77 4.57 -21.27
CA GLY A 95 10.97 5.01 -22.64
C GLY A 95 10.23 4.17 -23.69
N LEU A 96 9.37 3.25 -23.25
CA LEU A 96 8.53 2.44 -24.12
C LEU A 96 7.07 2.87 -24.01
N HIS A 97 6.37 2.96 -25.14
CA HIS A 97 4.93 3.17 -25.18
C HIS A 97 4.22 1.83 -24.89
N ARG A 98 4.29 1.39 -23.64
CA ARG A 98 3.70 0.15 -23.16
C ARG A 98 2.91 0.40 -21.88
N SER A 99 1.62 0.04 -21.88
CA SER A 99 0.80 0.15 -20.67
C SER A 99 1.36 -0.70 -19.53
N PRO A 100 1.50 -0.14 -18.32
CA PRO A 100 1.85 -0.90 -17.14
C PRO A 100 0.78 -1.96 -16.79
N PRO A 101 1.09 -2.95 -15.94
CA PRO A 101 0.12 -3.95 -15.51
C PRO A 101 -0.99 -3.34 -14.65
N GLN A 102 -2.15 -3.99 -14.60
CA GLN A 102 -3.29 -3.59 -13.75
C GLN A 102 -2.93 -3.46 -12.26
N ASP A 103 -1.84 -4.08 -11.84
CA ASP A 103 -1.31 -3.97 -10.48
C ASP A 103 -0.86 -2.55 -10.12
N MET A 104 -0.70 -1.65 -11.10
CA MET A 104 -0.48 -0.23 -10.83
C MET A 104 -1.62 0.41 -10.02
N TYR A 105 -2.87 -0.06 -10.21
CA TYR A 105 -4.05 0.35 -9.44
C TYR A 105 -4.05 -0.28 -8.05
N PHE A 106 -4.31 -1.58 -7.99
CA PHE A 106 -4.63 -2.29 -6.76
C PHE A 106 -3.42 -2.54 -5.87
N LYS A 107 -2.33 -3.06 -6.43
CA LYS A 107 -1.08 -3.25 -5.68
C LYS A 107 -0.46 -1.90 -5.34
N GLY A 108 -0.57 -0.89 -6.22
CA GLY A 108 -0.15 0.48 -5.94
C GLY A 108 -0.90 1.09 -4.75
N ALA A 109 -2.23 0.98 -4.72
CA ALA A 109 -3.04 1.47 -3.61
C ALA A 109 -2.77 0.72 -2.30
N LEU A 110 -2.67 -0.61 -2.34
CA LEU A 110 -2.34 -1.42 -1.18
C LEU A 110 -0.92 -1.15 -0.67
N PHE A 111 0.01 -0.83 -1.54
CA PHE A 111 1.34 -0.40 -1.15
C PHE A 111 1.30 0.94 -0.38
N LEU A 112 0.50 1.91 -0.81
CA LEU A 112 0.29 3.16 -0.06
C LEU A 112 -0.35 2.90 1.30
N HIS A 113 -1.32 1.98 1.37
CA HIS A 113 -1.89 1.53 2.63
C HIS A 113 -0.84 0.88 3.55
N THR A 114 0.02 0.02 2.98
CA THR A 114 1.18 -0.56 3.68
C THR A 114 2.11 0.52 4.22
N LEU A 115 2.43 1.54 3.43
CA LEU A 115 3.27 2.66 3.88
C LEU A 115 2.63 3.43 5.05
N ARG A 116 1.30 3.60 5.06
CA ARG A 116 0.58 4.16 6.22
C ARG A 116 0.78 3.29 7.46
N GLY A 117 0.67 1.95 7.31
CA GLY A 117 0.98 0.99 8.37
C GLY A 117 2.43 1.08 8.87
N VAL A 118 3.39 1.28 7.97
CA VAL A 118 4.81 1.48 8.27
C VAL A 118 5.07 2.78 9.03
N VAL A 119 4.39 3.87 8.66
CA VAL A 119 4.45 5.17 9.37
C VAL A 119 3.87 5.03 10.77
N ASN A 120 2.81 4.26 10.93
CA ASN A 120 2.18 3.93 12.21
C ASN A 120 1.72 5.15 13.04
N ASP A 121 1.45 6.27 12.37
CA ASP A 121 0.94 7.52 12.95
C ASP A 121 0.14 8.26 11.87
N ASP A 122 -1.18 8.34 12.06
CA ASP A 122 -2.07 8.95 11.09
C ASP A 122 -1.85 10.47 10.95
N ALA A 123 -1.49 11.17 12.01
CA ALA A 123 -1.22 12.60 11.93
C ALA A 123 0.02 12.86 11.06
N VAL A 124 1.06 12.05 11.23
CA VAL A 124 2.27 12.09 10.40
C VAL A 124 1.93 11.69 8.96
N TRP A 125 1.12 10.64 8.76
CA TRP A 125 0.70 10.18 7.44
C TRP A 125 -0.06 11.25 6.65
N TRP A 126 -1.08 11.86 7.25
CA TRP A 126 -1.86 12.91 6.60
C TRP A 126 -1.03 14.16 6.28
N LYS A 127 -0.10 14.52 7.16
CA LYS A 127 0.84 15.61 6.90
C LYS A 127 1.76 15.23 5.73
N LEU A 128 2.28 14.02 5.71
CA LEU A 128 3.19 13.53 4.67
C LEU A 128 2.54 13.60 3.28
N ILE A 129 1.29 13.13 3.13
CA ILE A 129 0.55 13.19 1.87
C ILE A 129 0.35 14.65 1.41
N ARG A 130 -0.09 15.53 2.32
CA ARG A 130 -0.26 16.96 1.98
C ARG A 130 1.05 17.61 1.57
N ASP A 131 2.13 17.36 2.30
CA ASP A 131 3.45 17.88 1.99
C ASP A 131 3.96 17.34 0.64
N PHE A 132 3.71 16.05 0.35
CA PHE A 132 4.06 15.42 -0.92
C PHE A 132 3.37 16.10 -2.09
N TYR A 133 2.05 16.27 -1.99
CA TYR A 133 1.28 16.98 -3.00
C TYR A 133 1.78 18.42 -3.19
N GLN A 134 1.97 19.19 -2.11
CA GLN A 134 2.42 20.58 -2.20
C GLN A 134 3.82 20.73 -2.81
N ALA A 135 4.71 19.77 -2.54
CA ALA A 135 6.07 19.79 -3.08
C ALA A 135 6.13 19.45 -4.57
N ASN A 136 5.19 18.63 -5.06
CA ASN A 136 5.25 18.07 -6.41
C ASN A 136 4.12 18.53 -7.34
N LYS A 137 3.18 19.35 -6.87
CA LYS A 137 2.09 19.83 -7.73
C LYS A 137 2.62 20.63 -8.91
N TYR A 138 2.05 20.39 -10.07
CA TYR A 138 2.40 20.99 -11.37
C TYR A 138 3.80 20.56 -11.87
N THR A 139 4.23 19.36 -11.47
CA THR A 139 5.47 18.76 -11.94
C THR A 139 5.24 17.33 -12.43
N ASN A 140 6.17 16.87 -13.28
CA ASN A 140 6.29 15.47 -13.67
C ASN A 140 7.39 14.83 -12.84
N ILE A 141 7.08 13.71 -12.19
CA ILE A 141 8.00 13.03 -11.29
C ILE A 141 8.17 11.55 -11.67
N MET A 142 9.28 10.97 -11.24
CA MET A 142 9.57 9.55 -11.30
C MET A 142 9.36 8.89 -9.93
N THR A 143 9.32 7.58 -9.89
CA THR A 143 9.26 6.83 -8.62
C THR A 143 10.40 7.19 -7.67
N GLU A 144 11.60 7.47 -8.20
CA GLU A 144 12.76 7.87 -7.41
C GLU A 144 12.52 9.17 -6.63
N ASP A 145 11.77 10.11 -7.19
CA ASP A 145 11.40 11.36 -6.52
C ASP A 145 10.45 11.08 -5.35
N VAL A 146 9.50 10.14 -5.53
CA VAL A 146 8.62 9.67 -4.45
C VAL A 146 9.44 9.05 -3.33
N VAL A 147 10.36 8.13 -3.67
CA VAL A 147 11.24 7.46 -2.70
C VAL A 147 12.08 8.47 -1.92
N ALA A 148 12.74 9.39 -2.64
CA ALA A 148 13.57 10.43 -2.04
C ALA A 148 12.77 11.32 -1.08
N PHE A 149 11.55 11.72 -1.47
CA PHE A 149 10.67 12.50 -0.62
C PHE A 149 10.30 11.78 0.68
N PHE A 150 9.84 10.53 0.58
CA PHE A 150 9.45 9.73 1.74
C PHE A 150 10.64 9.47 2.67
N ASN A 151 11.80 9.09 2.13
CA ASN A 151 13.02 8.86 2.89
C ASN A 151 13.44 10.12 3.67
N ALA A 152 13.44 11.28 3.01
CA ALA A 152 13.81 12.55 3.63
C ALA A 152 12.85 12.98 4.75
N ARG A 153 11.52 12.84 4.52
CA ARG A 153 10.50 13.25 5.48
C ARG A 153 10.40 12.33 6.69
N LEU A 154 10.56 11.02 6.48
CA LEU A 154 10.50 10.01 7.54
C LEU A 154 11.86 9.75 8.19
N LYS A 155 12.94 10.34 7.67
CA LYS A 155 14.32 10.13 8.13
C LYS A 155 14.68 8.63 8.20
N ARG A 156 14.25 7.90 7.21
CA ARG A 156 14.39 6.45 7.12
C ARG A 156 14.57 6.05 5.66
N ASP A 157 15.47 5.10 5.41
CA ASP A 157 15.60 4.50 4.08
C ASP A 157 14.51 3.44 3.86
N LEU A 158 13.52 3.78 3.04
CA LEU A 158 12.45 2.91 2.58
C LEU A 158 12.70 2.40 1.16
N THR A 159 13.84 2.72 0.56
CA THR A 159 14.17 2.30 -0.81
C THR A 159 13.97 0.79 -1.03
N PRO A 160 14.44 -0.11 -0.13
CA PRO A 160 14.20 -1.54 -0.31
C PRO A 160 12.71 -1.91 -0.24
N VAL A 161 11.91 -1.18 0.55
CA VAL A 161 10.46 -1.41 0.65
C VAL A 161 9.78 -1.01 -0.66
N PHE A 162 10.06 0.18 -1.19
CA PHE A 162 9.55 0.61 -2.50
C PHE A 162 9.96 -0.36 -3.61
N ASN A 163 11.22 -0.76 -3.66
CA ASN A 163 11.72 -1.67 -4.69
C ASN A 163 11.02 -3.03 -4.64
N GLN A 164 10.83 -3.61 -3.45
CA GLN A 164 10.17 -4.91 -3.30
C GLN A 164 8.74 -4.87 -3.86
N TYR A 165 7.95 -3.82 -3.55
CA TYR A 165 6.57 -3.76 -3.98
C TYR A 165 6.40 -3.32 -5.44
N LEU A 166 7.25 -2.44 -5.94
CA LEU A 166 7.08 -1.83 -7.25
C LEU A 166 7.91 -2.49 -8.36
N ARG A 167 9.08 -3.04 -8.01
CA ARG A 167 10.04 -3.60 -8.98
C ARG A 167 10.20 -5.11 -8.91
N ARG A 168 9.52 -5.79 -7.96
CA ARG A 168 9.51 -7.25 -7.84
C ARG A 168 8.07 -7.76 -7.96
N THR A 169 7.93 -8.96 -8.51
CA THR A 169 6.63 -9.64 -8.57
C THR A 169 6.30 -10.31 -7.24
N ALA A 170 7.27 -10.97 -6.61
CA ALA A 170 7.05 -11.64 -5.35
C ALA A 170 6.70 -10.65 -4.24
N LEU A 171 5.72 -11.01 -3.41
CA LEU A 171 5.43 -10.29 -2.17
C LEU A 171 6.39 -10.77 -1.06
N PRO A 172 6.78 -9.89 -0.12
CA PRO A 172 7.60 -10.31 1.00
C PRO A 172 6.80 -11.24 1.92
N THR A 173 7.46 -12.24 2.49
CA THR A 173 6.87 -13.18 3.45
C THR A 173 7.51 -13.01 4.82
N LEU A 174 6.71 -12.74 5.84
CA LEU A 174 7.17 -12.75 7.22
C LEU A 174 7.26 -14.20 7.70
N GLU A 175 8.47 -14.67 7.96
CA GLU A 175 8.72 -15.99 8.55
C GLU A 175 8.79 -15.86 10.08
N LEU A 176 8.02 -16.70 10.78
CA LEU A 176 7.98 -16.79 12.25
C LEU A 176 8.34 -18.20 12.69
N ASP A 177 9.25 -18.32 13.67
CA ASP A 177 9.67 -19.59 14.25
C ASP A 177 9.55 -19.55 15.79
N PHE A 178 8.65 -20.37 16.30
CA PHE A 178 8.36 -20.54 17.74
C PHE A 178 9.06 -21.77 18.34
N ALA A 179 9.69 -22.60 17.51
CA ALA A 179 10.21 -23.90 17.95
C ALA A 179 11.60 -23.82 18.60
N THR A 180 12.36 -22.79 18.26
CA THR A 180 13.79 -22.73 18.61
C THR A 180 14.04 -22.45 20.09
N THR A 181 13.26 -21.57 20.73
CA THR A 181 13.45 -21.18 22.13
C THR A 181 12.10 -20.95 22.80
N PRO A 182 11.75 -21.67 23.89
CA PRO A 182 10.54 -21.43 24.64
C PRO A 182 10.44 -19.97 25.13
N GLY A 183 9.24 -19.38 25.05
CA GLY A 183 9.00 -18.00 25.47
C GLY A 183 9.56 -16.94 24.53
N SER A 184 9.92 -17.34 23.32
CA SER A 184 10.40 -16.40 22.29
C SER A 184 9.90 -16.79 20.90
N VAL A 185 9.95 -15.84 19.99
CA VAL A 185 9.72 -16.04 18.55
C VAL A 185 10.90 -15.46 17.77
N ARG A 186 11.40 -16.24 16.83
CA ARG A 186 12.32 -15.74 15.81
C ARG A 186 11.51 -15.26 14.63
N TYR A 187 11.99 -14.20 13.99
CA TYR A 187 11.28 -13.60 12.86
C TYR A 187 12.27 -13.01 11.86
N ARG A 188 11.90 -13.06 10.57
CA ARG A 188 12.61 -12.37 9.48
C ARG A 188 11.69 -12.14 8.30
N TRP A 189 12.11 -11.27 7.40
CA TRP A 189 11.57 -11.20 6.05
C TRP A 189 12.28 -12.16 5.10
N LYS A 190 11.48 -12.89 4.31
CA LYS A 190 11.92 -13.49 3.06
C LYS A 190 11.44 -12.56 1.95
N ALA A 191 12.39 -11.92 1.25
CA ALA A 191 12.13 -10.92 0.21
C ALA A 191 13.19 -11.02 -0.88
N ASP A 192 12.84 -10.61 -2.11
CA ASP A 192 13.77 -10.61 -3.25
C ASP A 192 14.70 -9.39 -3.21
N GLU A 193 14.26 -8.32 -2.56
CA GLU A 193 15.04 -7.08 -2.46
C GLU A 193 16.02 -7.16 -1.30
N ALA A 194 17.30 -6.98 -1.64
CA ALA A 194 18.36 -6.95 -0.65
C ALA A 194 18.15 -5.81 0.36
N GLY A 195 18.34 -6.10 1.65
CA GLY A 195 18.16 -5.10 2.70
C GLY A 195 16.71 -4.78 3.04
N PHE A 196 15.73 -5.55 2.56
CA PHE A 196 14.33 -5.35 2.91
C PHE A 196 14.12 -5.35 4.43
N ASN A 197 13.52 -4.28 4.97
CA ASN A 197 13.48 -3.99 6.40
C ASN A 197 12.16 -3.36 6.86
N MET A 198 11.06 -3.71 6.23
CA MET A 198 9.74 -3.14 6.54
C MET A 198 9.32 -3.48 7.97
N PRO A 199 8.95 -2.49 8.82
CA PRO A 199 8.37 -2.78 10.13
C PRO A 199 6.96 -3.33 9.99
N VAL A 200 6.58 -4.12 10.98
CA VAL A 200 5.27 -4.76 11.01
C VAL A 200 4.76 -4.84 12.45
N ARG A 201 3.44 -4.76 12.62
CA ARG A 201 2.79 -4.96 13.91
C ARG A 201 2.53 -6.43 14.15
N VAL A 202 2.97 -6.91 15.31
CA VAL A 202 2.80 -8.29 15.76
C VAL A 202 2.31 -8.33 17.21
N GLY A 203 1.81 -9.44 17.68
CA GLY A 203 1.39 -9.66 19.06
C GLY A 203 -0.10 -9.94 19.18
N ARG A 204 -0.83 -9.18 19.99
CA ARG A 204 -2.28 -9.33 20.18
C ARG A 204 -3.01 -8.12 19.59
N ALA A 205 -4.25 -8.32 19.16
CA ALA A 205 -5.06 -7.25 18.57
C ALA A 205 -5.32 -6.05 19.51
N ASP A 206 -5.30 -6.30 20.83
CA ASP A 206 -5.44 -5.29 21.88
C ASP A 206 -4.10 -4.72 22.40
N ALA A 207 -2.96 -5.28 21.94
CA ALA A 207 -1.62 -4.92 22.40
C ALA A 207 -0.56 -5.16 21.32
N TRP A 208 -0.64 -4.41 20.22
CA TRP A 208 0.31 -4.51 19.14
C TRP A 208 1.70 -4.00 19.51
N GLN A 209 2.72 -4.73 19.09
CA GLN A 209 4.12 -4.30 19.12
C GLN A 209 4.62 -4.10 17.69
N VAL A 210 5.41 -3.06 17.47
CA VAL A 210 6.08 -2.84 16.18
C VAL A 210 7.44 -3.50 16.24
N VAL A 211 7.69 -4.45 15.35
CA VAL A 211 8.99 -5.04 15.14
C VAL A 211 9.59 -4.57 13.81
N ALA A 212 10.90 -4.55 13.71
CA ALA A 212 11.63 -4.20 12.48
C ALA A 212 12.43 -5.42 11.99
N PRO A 213 11.76 -6.38 11.31
CA PRO A 213 12.45 -7.52 10.71
C PRO A 213 13.40 -7.06 9.61
N THR A 214 14.44 -7.85 9.38
CA THR A 214 15.29 -7.78 8.18
C THR A 214 15.27 -9.14 7.50
N THR A 215 16.07 -9.35 6.49
CA THR A 215 16.24 -10.67 5.88
C THR A 215 17.00 -11.65 6.77
N GLU A 216 17.65 -11.15 7.83
CA GLU A 216 18.30 -11.96 8.85
C GLU A 216 17.37 -12.27 10.01
N TRP A 217 17.55 -13.46 10.63
CA TRP A 217 16.78 -13.86 11.79
C TRP A 217 17.04 -12.96 12.99
N LYS A 218 15.96 -12.44 13.56
CA LYS A 218 15.93 -11.73 14.84
C LYS A 218 15.08 -12.52 15.83
N THR A 219 15.26 -12.25 17.10
CA THR A 219 14.50 -12.90 18.20
C THR A 219 13.87 -11.84 19.08
N MET A 220 12.62 -12.07 19.48
CA MET A 220 11.96 -11.31 20.54
C MET A 220 11.38 -12.27 21.59
N VAL A 221 11.39 -11.83 22.84
CA VAL A 221 10.70 -12.53 23.92
C VAL A 221 9.20 -12.26 23.80
N THR A 222 8.40 -13.31 23.92
CA THR A 222 6.93 -13.22 23.93
C THR A 222 6.34 -14.29 24.83
N PRO A 223 5.39 -13.94 25.71
CA PRO A 223 4.67 -14.94 26.50
C PRO A 223 3.56 -15.64 25.68
N LEU A 224 3.32 -15.19 24.45
CA LEU A 224 2.22 -15.69 23.61
C LEU A 224 2.57 -17.03 22.99
N ALA A 225 1.63 -17.95 23.03
CA ALA A 225 1.68 -19.16 22.21
C ALA A 225 1.56 -18.81 20.72
N LYS A 226 1.97 -19.72 19.86
CA LYS A 226 1.93 -19.53 18.40
C LYS A 226 0.54 -19.14 17.91
N ASP A 227 -0.52 -19.77 18.43
CA ASP A 227 -1.89 -19.56 17.96
C ASP A 227 -2.49 -18.23 18.47
N ASP A 228 -1.91 -17.63 19.52
CA ASP A 228 -2.29 -16.33 20.07
C ASP A 228 -1.47 -15.17 19.49
N PHE A 229 -0.39 -15.47 18.78
CA PHE A 229 0.51 -14.48 18.20
C PHE A 229 0.02 -14.07 16.81
N LEU A 230 -0.48 -12.87 16.72
CA LEU A 230 -1.06 -12.33 15.49
C LEU A 230 -0.06 -11.44 14.75
N VAL A 231 -0.30 -11.29 13.46
CA VAL A 231 0.32 -10.28 12.59
C VAL A 231 -0.82 -9.42 12.04
N ALA A 232 -0.66 -8.09 12.04
CA ALA A 232 -1.69 -7.17 11.54
C ALA A 232 -1.72 -7.15 10.01
N THR A 233 -2.07 -8.28 9.41
CA THR A 233 -2.04 -8.50 7.94
C THR A 233 -3.01 -7.63 7.16
N ASP A 234 -3.95 -6.98 7.82
CA ASP A 234 -4.90 -6.04 7.25
C ASP A 234 -4.31 -4.64 7.02
N LEU A 235 -3.14 -4.37 7.62
CA LEU A 235 -2.40 -3.10 7.47
C LEU A 235 -1.23 -3.18 6.48
N TYR A 236 -0.89 -4.40 6.00
CA TYR A 236 0.29 -4.64 5.17
C TYR A 236 0.00 -5.52 3.97
#